data_1cacf0073e3220f2f0dddc401ade7b7e
#
_entry.id   1cacf0073e3220f2f0dddc401ade7b7e
#
_cell.length_a   1.000
_cell.length_b   1.000
_cell.length_c   1.000
_cell.angle_alpha   90.00
_cell.angle_beta   90.00
_cell.angle_gamma   90.00
#
_symmetry.space_group_name_H-M   'P 1'
#
loop_
_entity.id
_entity.type
_entity.pdbx_description
1 polymer ?
#
loop_
_entity_poly.entity_id
_entity_poly.type
_entity_poly.pdbx_seq_one_letter_code
_entity_poly.pdbx_strand_id
1 'polypeptide(L)'
;MFAGSPRWLGYINLMGYPVNHIVDYCANGELCLGVVVRDQGERIQVQGPTKQVAKVSLKQVIASYGRCPSNNPLPSLVALQNEISEIQSGIDSELLWETLLEAGGAKATIDQQATEYFGEGWTRQQKSALARALMADQIHFRFDGSSIIPNDQQVDAHLETFQKL
;
A
#
# COMPACT_ATOMS: atom_id res chain seq x y z
N MET A 1 11.51 -14.27 29.18
CA MET A 1 11.41 -14.01 28.64
C MET A 1 11.44 -14.08 27.74
N PHE A 2 11.37 -14.14 27.30
CA PHE A 2 11.34 -14.13 26.44
C PHE A 2 11.97 -13.62 25.87
N ALA A 3 12.31 -13.50 26.43
CA ALA A 3 13.27 -12.86 25.90
C ALA A 3 13.57 -13.22 24.58
N GLY A 4 13.47 -14.17 24.23
CA GLY A 4 13.73 -14.57 22.94
C GLY A 4 13.37 -13.62 21.88
N SER A 5 13.39 -12.73 22.09
CA SER A 5 13.20 -11.71 21.46
C SER A 5 12.87 -11.64 20.04
N PRO A 6 13.60 -11.98 19.01
CA PRO A 6 13.22 -11.82 17.62
C PRO A 6 11.92 -12.48 17.25
N ARG A 7 11.66 -13.62 17.77
CA ARG A 7 10.42 -14.28 17.46
C ARG A 7 9.26 -13.65 18.22
N TRP A 8 9.54 -12.93 19.26
CA TRP A 8 8.56 -12.13 19.92
C TRP A 8 7.98 -11.06 19.01
N LEU A 9 8.86 -10.41 18.27
CA LEU A 9 8.44 -9.42 17.31
C LEU A 9 7.52 -10.01 16.27
N GLY A 10 7.80 -11.22 15.81
CA GLY A 10 6.93 -11.91 14.90
C GLY A 10 5.56 -12.15 15.50
N TYR A 11 5.53 -12.61 16.74
CA TYR A 11 4.26 -12.81 17.43
C TYR A 11 3.46 -11.54 17.57
N ILE A 12 4.11 -10.48 17.97
CA ILE A 12 3.46 -9.20 18.12
C ILE A 12 2.80 -8.77 16.82
N ASN A 13 3.52 -8.93 15.70
CA ASN A 13 2.99 -8.58 14.40
C ASN A 13 1.79 -9.45 14.00
N LEU A 14 1.81 -10.71 14.41
CA LEU A 14 0.70 -11.62 14.12
C LEU A 14 -0.53 -11.36 14.97
N MET A 15 -0.38 -10.65 16.08
CA MET A 15 -1.48 -10.37 16.99
C MET A 15 -2.26 -9.11 16.63
N GLY A 16 -1.85 -8.43 15.57
CA GLY A 16 -2.59 -7.28 15.10
C GLY A 16 -1.87 -5.97 15.33
N TYR A 17 -2.61 -4.89 15.15
CA TYR A 17 -2.10 -3.54 15.29
C TYR A 17 -2.77 -2.86 16.47
N PRO A 18 -2.00 -2.14 17.29
CA PRO A 18 -2.58 -1.48 18.48
C PRO A 18 -3.62 -0.43 18.10
N VAL A 19 -4.58 -0.23 19.01
CA VAL A 19 -5.57 0.83 18.89
C VAL A 19 -4.87 2.18 18.77
N ASN A 20 -5.44 3.07 17.99
CA ASN A 20 -4.94 4.40 17.67
C ASN A 20 -3.73 4.44 16.74
N HIS A 21 -3.32 3.29 16.18
CA HIS A 21 -2.32 3.28 15.13
C HIS A 21 -2.98 3.53 13.77
N ILE A 22 -2.30 4.28 12.92
CA ILE A 22 -2.77 4.52 11.56
C ILE A 22 -2.22 3.43 10.67
N VAL A 23 -3.10 2.82 9.89
CA VAL A 23 -2.71 1.75 8.98
C VAL A 23 -3.20 2.04 7.58
N ASP A 24 -2.50 1.45 6.63
CA ASP A 24 -2.84 1.48 5.22
C ASP A 24 -3.19 0.05 4.82
N TYR A 25 -4.39 -0.15 4.28
CA TYR A 25 -4.87 -1.49 3.98
C TYR A 25 -5.56 -1.54 2.63
N CYS A 26 -5.57 -2.73 2.05
CA CYS A 26 -6.19 -2.96 0.75
C CYS A 26 -7.58 -3.54 0.94
N ALA A 27 -8.57 -2.90 0.34
CA ALA A 27 -9.95 -3.36 0.35
C ALA A 27 -10.56 -3.11 -1.02
N ASN A 28 -11.16 -4.15 -1.60
CA ASN A 28 -11.83 -4.04 -2.90
C ASN A 28 -10.92 -3.49 -4.01
N GLY A 29 -9.64 -3.85 -3.97
CA GLY A 29 -8.70 -3.39 -4.98
C GLY A 29 -8.19 -1.97 -4.79
N GLU A 30 -8.50 -1.34 -3.69
CA GLU A 30 -8.06 0.01 -3.39
C GLU A 30 -7.34 0.05 -2.05
N LEU A 31 -6.42 0.99 -1.92
CA LEU A 31 -5.75 1.23 -0.66
C LEU A 31 -6.47 2.31 0.13
N CYS A 32 -6.66 2.04 1.40
CA CYS A 32 -7.40 2.91 2.30
C CYS A 32 -6.58 3.20 3.54
N LEU A 33 -6.70 4.42 4.04
CA LEU A 33 -6.10 4.80 5.32
C LEU A 33 -7.16 4.77 6.41
N GLY A 34 -6.76 4.37 7.60
CA GLY A 34 -7.64 4.42 8.74
C GLY A 34 -6.88 4.28 10.05
N VAL A 35 -7.58 4.52 11.12
CA VAL A 35 -7.04 4.36 12.47
C VAL A 35 -7.68 3.14 13.11
N VAL A 36 -6.85 2.33 13.76
CA VAL A 36 -7.33 1.12 14.44
C VAL A 36 -8.14 1.54 15.66
N VAL A 37 -9.40 1.14 15.69
CA VAL A 37 -10.29 1.41 16.83
C VAL A 37 -10.50 0.18 17.70
N ARG A 38 -10.21 -1.00 17.17
CA ARG A 38 -10.33 -2.24 17.92
C ARG A 38 -9.40 -3.30 17.35
N ASP A 39 -8.66 -3.97 18.23
CA ASP A 39 -7.79 -5.08 17.84
C ASP A 39 -8.48 -6.37 18.30
N GLN A 40 -8.80 -7.23 17.33
CA GLN A 40 -9.48 -8.51 17.58
C GLN A 40 -8.58 -9.71 17.26
N GLY A 41 -7.27 -9.50 17.19
CA GLY A 41 -6.31 -10.55 16.89
C GLY A 41 -6.09 -10.69 15.39
N GLU A 42 -6.77 -11.63 14.77
CA GLU A 42 -6.61 -11.86 13.33
C GLU A 42 -7.24 -10.77 12.47
N ARG A 43 -8.10 -9.98 13.06
CA ARG A 43 -8.78 -8.87 12.39
C ARG A 43 -8.72 -7.63 13.26
N ILE A 44 -8.81 -6.51 12.61
CA ILE A 44 -8.88 -5.23 13.29
C ILE A 44 -10.08 -4.46 12.76
N GLN A 45 -10.59 -3.56 13.58
CA GLN A 45 -11.59 -2.60 13.12
C GLN A 45 -10.88 -1.27 12.90
N VAL A 46 -11.10 -0.69 11.73
CA VAL A 46 -10.41 0.52 11.31
C VAL A 46 -11.44 1.57 10.95
N GLN A 47 -11.27 2.77 11.46
CA GLN A 47 -12.12 3.91 11.13
C GLN A 47 -11.43 4.79 10.11
N GLY A 48 -12.10 5.03 8.99
CA GLY A 48 -11.57 5.85 7.91
C GLY A 48 -11.84 7.33 8.08
N PRO A 49 -11.40 8.15 7.13
CA PRO A 49 -11.56 9.61 7.18
C PRO A 49 -13.02 10.06 7.22
N THR A 50 -13.94 9.26 6.70
CA THR A 50 -15.37 9.59 6.70
C THR A 50 -16.10 8.97 7.88
N LYS A 51 -15.35 8.52 8.89
CA LYS A 51 -15.86 7.92 10.13
C LYS A 51 -16.50 6.56 9.97
N GLN A 52 -16.45 5.98 8.78
CA GLN A 52 -16.94 4.62 8.58
C GLN A 52 -15.93 3.63 9.17
N VAL A 53 -16.46 2.54 9.71
CA VAL A 53 -15.63 1.48 10.31
C VAL A 53 -15.67 0.24 9.45
N ALA A 54 -14.51 -0.33 9.19
CA ALA A 54 -14.37 -1.54 8.40
C ALA A 54 -13.65 -2.60 9.21
N LYS A 55 -14.00 -3.86 8.97
CA LYS A 55 -13.26 -4.99 9.53
C LYS A 55 -12.20 -5.39 8.52
N VAL A 56 -10.96 -5.43 8.98
CA VAL A 56 -9.81 -5.66 8.12
C VAL A 56 -9.02 -6.84 8.65
N SER A 57 -8.70 -7.79 7.76
CA SER A 57 -7.79 -8.87 8.09
C SER A 57 -6.37 -8.33 8.14
N LEU A 58 -5.55 -8.89 9.00
CA LEU A 58 -4.14 -8.47 9.09
C LEU A 58 -3.41 -8.62 7.77
N LYS A 59 -3.83 -9.56 6.93
CA LYS A 59 -3.23 -9.78 5.62
C LYS A 59 -3.48 -8.62 4.65
N GLN A 60 -4.50 -7.82 4.91
CA GLN A 60 -4.84 -6.70 4.05
C GLN A 60 -4.02 -5.45 4.36
N VAL A 61 -3.37 -5.41 5.53
CA VAL A 61 -2.58 -4.25 5.94
C VAL A 61 -1.24 -4.28 5.25
N ILE A 62 -0.89 -3.19 4.57
CA ILE A 62 0.38 -3.09 3.87
C ILE A 62 1.41 -2.23 4.60
N ALA A 63 0.95 -1.33 5.46
CA ALA A 63 1.86 -0.45 6.17
C ALA A 63 1.20 0.08 7.44
N SER A 64 2.02 0.39 8.43
CA SER A 64 1.58 1.08 9.64
C SER A 64 2.41 2.34 9.80
N TYR A 65 1.74 3.43 10.11
CA TYR A 65 2.39 4.73 10.32
C TYR A 65 2.63 5.02 11.79
N GLY A 66 2.35 4.02 12.64
CA GLY A 66 2.52 4.18 14.07
C GLY A 66 1.32 4.86 14.71
N ARG A 67 1.51 5.27 15.93
CA ARG A 67 0.42 5.83 16.73
C ARG A 67 0.01 7.20 16.21
N CYS A 68 -1.30 7.42 16.13
CA CYS A 68 -1.84 8.72 15.78
C CYS A 68 -1.47 9.73 16.87
N PRO A 69 -0.85 10.88 16.49
CA PRO A 69 -0.38 11.85 17.48
C PRO A 69 -1.48 12.62 18.19
N SER A 70 -2.71 12.53 17.71
CA SER A 70 -3.84 13.30 18.24
C SER A 70 -4.94 12.38 18.73
N ASN A 71 -5.71 12.83 19.73
CA ASN A 71 -6.89 12.12 20.17
C ASN A 71 -8.01 12.16 19.12
N ASN A 72 -7.95 13.11 18.22
CA ASN A 72 -8.87 13.18 17.10
C ASN A 72 -8.11 12.73 15.85
N PRO A 73 -8.34 11.49 15.36
CA PRO A 73 -7.56 10.97 14.25
C PRO A 73 -7.88 11.58 12.89
N LEU A 74 -9.06 12.19 12.77
CA LEU A 74 -9.52 12.63 11.46
C LEU A 74 -8.60 13.64 10.78
N PRO A 75 -8.14 14.71 11.44
CA PRO A 75 -7.21 15.63 10.79
C PRO A 75 -5.89 14.96 10.40
N SER A 76 -5.40 14.03 11.21
CA SER A 76 -4.16 13.31 10.91
C SER A 76 -4.33 12.42 9.69
N LEU A 77 -5.47 11.73 9.57
CA LEU A 77 -5.75 10.89 8.41
C LEU A 77 -5.85 11.73 7.13
N VAL A 78 -6.52 12.87 7.20
CA VAL A 78 -6.66 13.75 6.03
C VAL A 78 -5.31 14.31 5.61
N ALA A 79 -4.50 14.74 6.57
CA ALA A 79 -3.17 15.28 6.27
C ALA A 79 -2.28 14.22 5.62
N LEU A 80 -2.30 13.00 6.15
CA LEU A 80 -1.52 11.90 5.60
C LEU A 80 -2.01 11.52 4.20
N GLN A 81 -3.31 11.47 4.00
CA GLN A 81 -3.88 11.18 2.71
C GLN A 81 -3.48 12.22 1.66
N ASN A 82 -3.50 13.48 2.03
CA ASN A 82 -3.09 14.56 1.14
C ASN A 82 -1.61 14.46 0.78
N GLU A 83 -0.77 14.15 1.75
CA GLU A 83 0.66 13.96 1.52
C GLU A 83 0.91 12.81 0.55
N ILE A 84 0.24 11.68 0.76
CA ILE A 84 0.37 10.52 -0.11
C ILE A 84 -0.13 10.84 -1.51
N SER A 85 -1.25 11.51 -1.63
CA SER A 85 -1.82 11.88 -2.93
C SER A 85 -0.88 12.81 -3.71
N GLU A 86 -0.23 13.72 -3.02
CA GLU A 86 0.72 14.62 -3.65
C GLU A 86 1.91 13.85 -4.21
N ILE A 87 2.46 12.92 -3.44
CA ILE A 87 3.55 12.06 -3.92
C ILE A 87 3.07 11.22 -5.10
N GLN A 88 1.88 10.63 -4.98
CA GLN A 88 1.31 9.78 -6.02
C GLN A 88 1.20 10.51 -7.36
N SER A 89 0.81 11.77 -7.34
CA SER A 89 0.62 12.54 -8.56
C SER A 89 1.91 12.73 -9.35
N GLY A 90 3.06 12.59 -8.70
CA GLY A 90 4.35 12.70 -9.37
C GLY A 90 4.94 11.37 -9.83
N ILE A 91 4.27 10.25 -9.60
CA ILE A 91 4.79 8.94 -9.95
C ILE A 91 4.45 8.59 -11.40
N ASP A 92 5.48 8.22 -12.15
CA ASP A 92 5.35 7.80 -13.54
C ASP A 92 5.28 6.27 -13.59
N SER A 93 4.06 5.73 -13.59
CA SER A 93 3.85 4.29 -13.59
C SER A 93 4.25 3.64 -14.91
N GLU A 94 4.13 4.36 -16.02
CA GLU A 94 4.54 3.85 -17.32
C GLU A 94 6.07 3.64 -17.37
N LEU A 95 6.82 4.56 -16.81
CA LEU A 95 8.27 4.43 -16.73
C LEU A 95 8.65 3.20 -15.90
N LEU A 96 7.98 2.98 -14.79
CA LEU A 96 8.21 1.79 -13.99
C LEU A 96 7.89 0.51 -14.75
N TRP A 97 6.81 0.52 -15.50
CA TRP A 97 6.42 -0.61 -16.32
C TRP A 97 7.48 -0.93 -17.38
N GLU A 98 7.96 0.09 -18.08
CA GLU A 98 9.03 -0.10 -19.08
C GLU A 98 10.28 -0.66 -18.43
N THR A 99 10.67 -0.14 -17.27
CA THR A 99 11.86 -0.59 -16.55
C THR A 99 11.73 -2.06 -16.14
N LEU A 100 10.56 -2.46 -15.66
CA LEU A 100 10.34 -3.85 -15.27
C LEU A 100 10.35 -4.78 -16.46
N LEU A 101 9.79 -4.37 -17.59
CA LEU A 101 9.83 -5.20 -18.80
C LEU A 101 11.25 -5.35 -19.31
N GLU A 102 12.05 -4.30 -19.29
CA GLU A 102 13.45 -4.37 -19.69
C GLU A 102 14.26 -5.30 -18.80
N ALA A 103 13.88 -5.40 -17.52
CA ALA A 103 14.53 -6.29 -16.56
C ALA A 103 14.04 -7.73 -16.64
N GLY A 104 13.13 -8.05 -17.56
CA GLY A 104 12.66 -9.42 -17.76
C GLY A 104 11.17 -9.63 -17.47
N GLY A 105 10.48 -8.64 -16.96
CA GLY A 105 9.03 -8.73 -16.73
C GLY A 105 8.62 -9.59 -15.56
N ALA A 106 9.53 -9.92 -14.65
CA ALA A 106 9.21 -10.73 -13.49
C ALA A 106 8.39 -9.93 -12.47
N LYS A 107 7.62 -10.64 -11.66
CA LYS A 107 6.88 -9.96 -10.60
C LYS A 107 7.84 -9.41 -9.54
N ALA A 108 7.43 -8.34 -8.90
CA ALA A 108 8.23 -7.66 -7.91
C ALA A 108 7.36 -7.27 -6.72
N THR A 109 7.97 -7.05 -5.56
CA THR A 109 7.25 -6.54 -4.42
C THR A 109 7.19 -5.02 -4.48
N ILE A 110 6.23 -4.44 -3.75
CA ILE A 110 6.15 -2.99 -3.64
C ILE A 110 7.42 -2.43 -3.03
N ASP A 111 7.99 -3.12 -2.03
CA ASP A 111 9.21 -2.68 -1.38
C ASP A 111 10.39 -2.62 -2.36
N GLN A 112 10.51 -3.63 -3.22
CA GLN A 112 11.55 -3.62 -4.25
C GLN A 112 11.39 -2.44 -5.19
N GLN A 113 10.17 -2.17 -5.61
CA GLN A 113 9.90 -1.07 -6.51
C GLN A 113 10.08 0.29 -5.84
N ALA A 114 9.77 0.39 -4.57
CA ALA A 114 10.02 1.62 -3.82
C ALA A 114 11.52 1.92 -3.77
N THR A 115 12.34 0.90 -3.56
CA THR A 115 13.79 1.05 -3.57
C THR A 115 14.29 1.49 -4.94
N GLU A 116 13.77 0.87 -6.01
CA GLU A 116 14.17 1.21 -7.37
C GLU A 116 13.77 2.65 -7.75
N TYR A 117 12.58 3.06 -7.36
CA TYR A 117 12.04 4.34 -7.79
C TYR A 117 12.52 5.51 -6.92
N PHE A 118 12.52 5.34 -5.60
CA PHE A 118 12.85 6.41 -4.66
C PHE A 118 14.24 6.32 -4.06
N GLY A 119 14.91 5.16 -4.19
CA GLY A 119 16.16 4.92 -3.52
C GLY A 119 15.96 4.23 -2.18
N GLU A 120 17.06 3.84 -1.53
CA GLU A 120 16.99 3.06 -0.30
C GLU A 120 16.41 3.82 0.86
N GLY A 121 16.24 4.92 1.00
CA GLY A 121 15.69 5.65 2.15
C GLY A 121 14.21 5.98 1.99
N TRP A 122 13.48 5.23 1.21
CA TRP A 122 12.07 5.55 0.97
C TRP A 122 11.24 5.56 2.25
N THR A 123 10.25 6.45 2.28
CA THR A 123 9.34 6.59 3.42
C THR A 123 8.10 5.72 3.23
N ARG A 124 7.37 5.51 4.31
CA ARG A 124 6.10 4.78 4.22
C ARG A 124 5.09 5.49 3.33
N GLN A 125 5.10 6.81 3.35
CA GLN A 125 4.25 7.63 2.48
C GLN A 125 4.59 7.40 1.02
N GLN A 126 5.87 7.32 0.70
CA GLN A 126 6.31 7.03 -0.66
C GLN A 126 5.91 5.64 -1.10
N LYS A 127 6.06 4.65 -0.24
CA LYS A 127 5.61 3.29 -0.54
C LYS A 127 4.10 3.26 -0.78
N SER A 128 3.33 3.90 0.07
CA SER A 128 1.89 3.94 -0.05
C SER A 128 1.46 4.64 -1.34
N ALA A 129 2.11 5.75 -1.67
CA ALA A 129 1.83 6.48 -2.92
C ALA A 129 2.15 5.62 -4.13
N LEU A 130 3.28 4.91 -4.10
CA LEU A 130 3.66 4.02 -5.19
C LEU A 130 2.66 2.89 -5.36
N ALA A 131 2.27 2.24 -4.27
CA ALA A 131 1.29 1.16 -4.32
C ALA A 131 -0.03 1.65 -4.91
N ARG A 132 -0.49 2.82 -4.49
CA ARG A 132 -1.72 3.39 -5.04
C ARG A 132 -1.61 3.71 -6.52
N ALA A 133 -0.50 4.27 -6.95
CA ALA A 133 -0.28 4.58 -8.36
C ALA A 133 -0.29 3.32 -9.22
N LEU A 134 0.37 2.27 -8.76
CA LEU A 134 0.44 1.03 -9.52
C LEU A 134 -0.89 0.29 -9.52
N MET A 135 -1.61 0.31 -8.40
CA MET A 135 -2.93 -0.32 -8.34
C MET A 135 -3.96 0.42 -9.20
N ALA A 136 -3.82 1.71 -9.34
CA ALA A 136 -4.70 2.49 -10.19
C ALA A 136 -4.42 2.27 -11.68
N ASP A 137 -3.22 1.86 -12.02
CA ASP A 137 -2.80 1.65 -13.41
C ASP A 137 -3.01 0.20 -13.81
N GLN A 138 -4.23 -0.18 -14.05
CA GLN A 138 -4.59 -1.55 -14.42
C GLN A 138 -4.21 -1.89 -15.86
N ILE A 139 -3.83 -0.91 -16.63
CA ILE A 139 -3.34 -1.13 -17.99
C ILE A 139 -1.96 -1.74 -17.96
N HIS A 140 -1.07 -1.20 -17.14
CA HIS A 140 0.33 -1.62 -17.11
C HIS A 140 0.64 -2.67 -16.05
N PHE A 141 -0.18 -2.79 -15.00
CA PHE A 141 0.11 -3.66 -13.88
C PHE A 141 -1.10 -4.44 -13.41
N ARG A 142 -0.83 -5.58 -12.80
CA ARG A 142 -1.81 -6.34 -12.04
C ARG A 142 -1.16 -6.77 -10.73
N PHE A 143 -1.98 -7.07 -9.76
CA PHE A 143 -1.51 -7.45 -8.44
C PHE A 143 -1.79 -8.92 -8.17
N ASP A 144 -0.82 -9.55 -7.48
CA ASP A 144 -0.96 -10.91 -6.99
C ASP A 144 -0.53 -10.88 -5.53
N GLY A 145 -1.49 -10.76 -4.63
CA GLY A 145 -1.20 -10.57 -3.22
C GLY A 145 -0.50 -9.24 -2.98
N SER A 146 0.74 -9.30 -2.50
CA SER A 146 1.55 -8.10 -2.26
C SER A 146 2.56 -7.85 -3.38
N SER A 147 2.49 -8.64 -4.45
CA SER A 147 3.41 -8.50 -5.58
C SER A 147 2.73 -7.80 -6.74
N ILE A 148 3.51 -7.10 -7.53
CA ILE A 148 3.04 -6.48 -8.76
C ILE A 148 3.63 -7.22 -9.94
N ILE A 149 2.85 -7.33 -11.00
CA ILE A 149 3.24 -8.01 -12.22
C ILE A 149 3.02 -7.05 -13.38
N PRO A 150 4.07 -6.71 -14.13
CA PRO A 150 3.88 -5.85 -15.29
C PRO A 150 3.13 -6.63 -16.38
N ASN A 151 2.14 -6.00 -16.97
CA ASN A 151 1.46 -6.56 -18.12
C ASN A 151 2.40 -6.50 -19.31
N ASP A 152 2.32 -7.51 -20.16
CA ASP A 152 3.26 -7.64 -21.26
C ASP A 152 2.80 -6.87 -22.51
N GLN A 153 3.29 -7.26 -23.66
CA GLN A 153 3.05 -6.56 -24.92
C GLN A 153 1.58 -6.52 -25.35
N GLN A 154 0.72 -7.34 -24.75
CA GLN A 154 -0.71 -7.29 -25.05
C GLN A 154 -1.33 -5.95 -24.67
N VAL A 155 -0.72 -5.28 -23.69
CA VAL A 155 -1.16 -3.96 -23.28
C VAL A 155 -1.06 -2.96 -24.44
N ASP A 156 0.05 -2.97 -25.15
CA ASP A 156 0.25 -2.06 -26.27
C ASP A 156 -0.77 -2.29 -27.37
N ALA A 157 -1.04 -3.54 -27.71
CA ALA A 157 -2.05 -3.87 -28.71
C ALA A 157 -3.43 -3.39 -28.29
N HIS A 158 -3.75 -3.55 -27.00
CA HIS A 158 -5.01 -3.10 -26.44
C HIS A 158 -5.14 -1.57 -26.49
N LEU A 159 -4.06 -0.88 -26.12
CA LEU A 159 -4.05 0.58 -26.18
C LEU A 159 -4.19 1.10 -27.59
N GLU A 160 -3.52 0.48 -28.54
CA GLU A 160 -3.65 0.84 -29.94
C GLU A 160 -5.07 0.69 -30.42
N THR A 161 -5.73 -0.38 -30.02
CA THR A 161 -7.13 -0.60 -30.36
C THR A 161 -8.03 0.50 -29.82
N PHE A 162 -7.81 0.91 -28.59
CA PHE A 162 -8.55 2.02 -27.99
C PHE A 162 -8.30 3.33 -28.73
N GLN A 163 -7.07 3.59 -29.10
CA GLN A 163 -6.72 4.83 -29.77
C GLN A 163 -7.33 4.93 -31.17
N LYS A 164 -7.59 3.80 -31.79
CA LYS A 164 -8.20 3.77 -33.13
C LYS A 164 -9.70 3.97 -33.11
N LEU A 165 -10.31 3.83 -31.96
CA LEU A 165 -11.72 4.04 -31.81
C LEU A 165 -12.05 5.53 -31.65
#